data_d6fa563ee3ed88b45560e0de005e1eac
#
_entry.id   d6fa563ee3ed88b45560e0de005e1eac
#
_cell.length_a   1.000
_cell.length_b   1.000
_cell.length_c   1.000
_cell.angle_alpha   90.00
_cell.angle_beta   90.00
_cell.angle_gamma   90.00
#
_symmetry.space_group_name_H-M   'P 1'
#
loop_
_entity.id
_entity.type
_entity.pdbx_description
1 polymer ?
#
loop_
_entity_poly.entity_id
_entity_poly.type
_entity_poly.pdbx_seq_one_letter_code
_entity_poly.pdbx_strand_id
1 'polypeptide(L)'
;VNGYTIRIAQDPFSIGNTDVSDLDDMFPVSNEDFIRRQKVYAISMELPDHVNQIISKLQSFIVNDPDTKRVWNCMIRSTAARNFIKSKVRQSISSVIGELGIDENIITNEEKGIIENKIVELTVGWGVWEIFLSDDNVNEIFAVSGRPVVVETYQDGKCRTNMVPSEEEFDRFIRMLTVNVREADFWNRVLEVVIDPEKDDIHFGKMRLTLFKKPLVENHAFIIRKHRHMQLSGSELILYGTMSPSMLAYCTMMKRRNKCNMIYVGDVGSGKTTVQLIIDTKVPKDSTLITIGDIVELDMGGSGFQNLTLYADRPGEEKIGQSRSTLIAKALRTKSDADQITEVLSPEDTHAWVHTWVAGKAGSVTYHAANIDKMLVRCGDELRSTGTLDPSTKMYIFQTVIASRRILSTEGYKYRVVGVEWVIDKKDPSTNLPLTLDMFKWDSDRDIHIFNAENFKEIYNSDKFKEVLYSVDTVKHWELPSEMEVYEKLWLSLLNCINIYKEFGIFEHIAKGNIPHFQLEIELFSDIFDAQVDMYRNKKTTDWKLLLALGKRKIYSNLINTIKEYKPDSVEDVIRRIAEYDQKEPESEFHELVIEARQAV
;
A
#
# COMPACT_ATOMS: atom_id res chain seq x y z
N VAL A 1 14.10 -16.00 6.45
CA VAL A 1 14.65 -14.62 6.41
C VAL A 1 15.95 -14.62 7.20
N ASN A 2 17.06 -14.26 6.58
CA ASN A 2 18.40 -14.16 7.21
C ASN A 2 18.83 -15.36 8.10
N GLY A 3 18.47 -16.59 7.74
CA GLY A 3 18.76 -17.80 8.51
C GLY A 3 17.75 -18.12 9.63
N TYR A 4 16.72 -17.29 9.80
CA TYR A 4 15.63 -17.59 10.71
C TYR A 4 14.52 -18.35 10.01
N THR A 5 13.97 -19.36 10.69
CA THR A 5 12.72 -20.00 10.30
C THR A 5 11.56 -19.28 10.94
N ILE A 6 10.64 -18.80 10.13
CA ILE A 6 9.42 -18.12 10.59
C ILE A 6 8.25 -19.06 10.35
N ARG A 7 7.47 -19.31 11.41
CA ARG A 7 6.24 -20.10 11.34
C ARG A 7 5.09 -19.28 11.89
N ILE A 8 4.01 -19.17 11.14
CA ILE A 8 2.77 -18.54 11.60
C ILE A 8 1.73 -19.65 11.74
N ALA A 9 1.20 -19.82 12.95
CA ALA A 9 0.19 -20.80 13.24
C ALA A 9 -1.07 -20.15 13.80
N GLN A 10 -2.24 -20.67 13.41
CA GLN A 10 -3.54 -20.25 13.95
C GLN A 10 -3.81 -20.81 15.33
N ASP A 11 -3.21 -21.97 15.62
CA ASP A 11 -3.34 -22.71 16.87
C ASP A 11 -1.94 -23.11 17.32
N PRO A 12 -1.52 -22.80 18.55
CA PRO A 12 -0.22 -23.25 19.07
C PRO A 12 -0.04 -24.77 19.02
N PHE A 13 -1.16 -25.52 19.00
CA PHE A 13 -1.14 -26.99 18.90
C PHE A 13 -1.08 -27.53 17.46
N SER A 14 -1.21 -26.68 16.43
CA SER A 14 -1.17 -27.08 15.02
C SER A 14 0.22 -26.97 14.37
N ILE A 15 1.23 -26.53 15.10
CA ILE A 15 2.63 -26.54 14.65
C ILE A 15 3.10 -27.99 14.69
N GLY A 16 2.92 -28.71 13.56
CA GLY A 16 3.04 -30.14 13.46
C GLY A 16 4.26 -30.76 14.13
N ASN A 17 4.05 -31.89 14.83
CA ASN A 17 5.00 -32.80 15.49
C ASN A 17 6.08 -32.20 16.37
N THR A 18 6.02 -30.92 16.75
CA THR A 18 6.82 -30.35 17.82
C THR A 18 6.14 -30.70 19.14
N ASP A 19 6.91 -31.27 20.07
CA ASP A 19 6.39 -31.64 21.38
C ASP A 19 5.85 -30.37 22.07
N VAL A 20 4.65 -30.46 22.67
CA VAL A 20 3.98 -29.30 23.31
C VAL A 20 4.83 -28.68 24.41
N SER A 21 5.74 -29.47 25.01
CA SER A 21 6.74 -29.02 25.99
C SER A 21 7.67 -27.93 25.48
N ASP A 22 8.01 -27.96 24.19
CA ASP A 22 8.91 -26.96 23.58
C ASP A 22 8.23 -25.59 23.38
N LEU A 23 6.90 -25.58 23.31
CA LEU A 23 6.11 -24.35 23.18
C LEU A 23 5.94 -23.61 24.51
N ASP A 24 5.85 -24.33 25.63
CA ASP A 24 5.77 -23.74 26.97
C ASP A 24 7.09 -23.04 27.35
N ASP A 25 8.23 -23.55 26.89
CA ASP A 25 9.54 -22.92 27.05
C ASP A 25 9.72 -21.71 26.13
N MET A 26 9.12 -21.73 24.91
CA MET A 26 9.15 -20.60 23.97
C MET A 26 8.20 -19.47 24.36
N PHE A 27 7.11 -19.76 25.06
CA PHE A 27 6.08 -18.79 25.45
C PHE A 27 5.77 -18.90 26.95
N PRO A 28 6.55 -18.28 27.83
CA PRO A 28 6.34 -18.32 29.27
C PRO A 28 5.09 -17.51 29.67
N VAL A 29 3.90 -17.95 29.25
CA VAL A 29 2.61 -17.30 29.52
C VAL A 29 1.59 -18.35 29.91
N SER A 30 0.74 -18.02 30.91
CA SER A 30 -0.31 -18.91 31.37
C SER A 30 -1.26 -19.34 30.24
N ASN A 31 -1.61 -20.63 30.23
CA ASN A 31 -2.49 -21.27 29.25
C ASN A 31 -3.86 -20.55 29.02
N GLU A 32 -4.32 -19.72 29.93
CA GLU A 32 -5.60 -19.02 29.81
C GLU A 32 -5.60 -17.86 28.80
N ASP A 33 -4.46 -17.19 28.57
CA ASP A 33 -4.32 -16.12 27.57
C ASP A 33 -4.18 -16.65 26.14
N PHE A 34 -3.80 -17.92 25.98
CA PHE A 34 -3.63 -18.60 24.70
C PHE A 34 -4.96 -18.99 24.03
N ILE A 35 -6.02 -19.17 24.79
CA ILE A 35 -7.32 -19.67 24.30
C ILE A 35 -8.06 -18.66 23.40
N ARG A 36 -7.62 -17.41 23.34
CA ARG A 36 -8.22 -16.36 22.51
C ARG A 36 -7.51 -16.20 21.16
N ARG A 37 -7.62 -17.20 20.25
CA ARG A 37 -7.43 -17.05 18.78
C ARG A 37 -6.32 -16.09 18.30
N GLN A 38 -5.24 -15.89 19.04
CA GLN A 38 -4.10 -15.08 18.59
C GLN A 38 -3.18 -15.95 17.74
N LYS A 39 -2.93 -15.51 16.51
CA LYS A 39 -1.90 -16.11 15.67
C LYS A 39 -0.52 -15.88 16.30
N VAL A 40 0.34 -16.86 16.20
CA VAL A 40 1.70 -16.83 16.72
C VAL A 40 2.68 -16.70 15.56
N TYR A 41 3.54 -15.70 15.62
CA TYR A 41 4.67 -15.52 14.74
C TYR A 41 5.91 -16.08 15.45
N ALA A 42 6.13 -17.37 15.29
CA ALA A 42 7.23 -18.07 15.95
C ALA A 42 8.53 -17.89 15.16
N ILE A 43 9.57 -17.47 15.85
CA ILE A 43 10.92 -17.31 15.34
C ILE A 43 11.77 -18.42 15.94
N SER A 44 12.36 -19.27 15.11
CA SER A 44 13.36 -20.24 15.52
C SER A 44 14.63 -20.05 14.70
N MET A 45 15.75 -20.20 15.33
CA MET A 45 17.06 -20.20 14.70
C MET A 45 17.85 -21.37 15.29
N GLU A 46 17.74 -22.50 14.63
CA GLU A 46 18.58 -23.66 14.93
C GLU A 46 19.78 -23.62 13.99
N LEU A 47 20.90 -23.15 14.51
CA LEU A 47 22.17 -23.23 13.78
C LEU A 47 23.01 -24.37 14.37
N PRO A 48 23.74 -25.11 13.51
CA PRO A 48 24.68 -26.11 13.97
C PRO A 48 25.69 -25.52 14.98
N ASP A 49 26.10 -26.29 15.96
CA ASP A 49 27.03 -25.82 17.03
C ASP A 49 28.31 -25.21 16.47
N HIS A 50 28.86 -25.80 15.41
CA HIS A 50 30.06 -25.26 14.75
C HIS A 50 29.81 -23.87 14.13
N VAL A 51 28.63 -23.61 13.58
CA VAL A 51 28.27 -22.30 13.03
C VAL A 51 28.14 -21.27 14.14
N ASN A 52 27.51 -21.62 15.27
CA ASN A 52 27.39 -20.75 16.45
C ASN A 52 28.76 -20.39 17.05
N GLN A 53 29.69 -21.36 17.12
CA GLN A 53 31.04 -21.11 17.57
C GLN A 53 31.81 -20.14 16.67
N ILE A 54 31.67 -20.29 15.35
CA ILE A 54 32.25 -19.40 14.34
C ILE A 54 31.68 -17.98 14.48
N ILE A 55 30.36 -17.84 14.60
CA ILE A 55 29.70 -16.53 14.79
C ILE A 55 30.22 -15.84 16.03
N SER A 56 30.25 -16.52 17.17
CA SER A 56 30.72 -15.96 18.45
C SER A 56 32.16 -15.47 18.37
N LYS A 57 33.05 -16.27 17.78
CA LYS A 57 34.47 -15.94 17.62
C LYS A 57 34.67 -14.78 16.62
N LEU A 58 34.02 -14.81 15.47
CA LEU A 58 34.06 -13.73 14.48
C LEU A 58 33.51 -12.42 15.03
N GLN A 59 32.39 -12.46 15.74
CA GLN A 59 31.82 -11.27 16.37
C GLN A 59 32.87 -10.61 17.32
N SER A 60 33.49 -11.39 18.19
CA SER A 60 34.54 -10.89 19.08
C SER A 60 35.71 -10.30 18.31
N PHE A 61 36.14 -10.94 17.22
CA PHE A 61 37.24 -10.49 16.40
C PHE A 61 36.91 -9.17 15.69
N ILE A 62 35.76 -9.10 15.03
CA ILE A 62 35.33 -7.93 14.23
C ILE A 62 35.02 -6.73 15.10
N VAL A 63 34.35 -6.91 16.25
CA VAL A 63 34.03 -5.82 17.19
C VAL A 63 35.31 -5.18 17.78
N ASN A 64 36.38 -5.93 17.93
CA ASN A 64 37.64 -5.42 18.43
C ASN A 64 38.57 -4.82 17.36
N ASP A 65 38.27 -5.01 16.08
CA ASP A 65 39.05 -4.44 14.96
C ASP A 65 38.96 -2.90 14.94
N PRO A 66 40.10 -2.18 14.86
CA PRO A 66 40.12 -0.73 14.89
C PRO A 66 39.36 -0.07 13.75
N ASP A 67 39.38 -0.66 12.57
CA ASP A 67 38.67 -0.14 11.40
C ASP A 67 37.15 -0.30 11.54
N THR A 68 36.71 -1.41 12.13
CA THR A 68 35.29 -1.62 12.47
C THR A 68 34.80 -0.58 13.49
N LYS A 69 35.62 -0.23 14.47
CA LYS A 69 35.29 0.85 15.44
C LYS A 69 35.15 2.21 14.76
N ARG A 70 35.95 2.50 13.72
CA ARG A 70 35.82 3.73 12.94
C ARG A 70 34.52 3.73 12.14
N VAL A 71 34.17 2.63 11.49
CA VAL A 71 32.90 2.50 10.75
C VAL A 71 31.70 2.65 11.69
N TRP A 72 31.77 2.11 12.89
CA TRP A 72 30.73 2.29 13.91
C TRP A 72 30.47 3.75 14.28
N ASN A 73 31.52 4.53 14.38
CA ASN A 73 31.41 5.95 14.78
C ASN A 73 30.91 6.86 13.62
N CYS A 74 31.11 6.44 12.38
CA CYS A 74 30.88 7.33 11.22
C CYS A 74 29.73 6.87 10.30
N MET A 75 29.41 5.58 10.25
CA MET A 75 28.58 5.01 9.17
C MET A 75 27.64 3.88 9.66
N ILE A 76 27.22 3.91 10.92
CA ILE A 76 26.28 2.90 11.44
C ILE A 76 25.07 2.78 10.49
N ARG A 77 24.76 1.55 10.08
CA ARG A 77 23.60 1.18 9.26
C ARG A 77 23.70 1.43 7.76
N SER A 78 24.71 2.14 7.28
CA SER A 78 24.85 2.39 5.85
C SER A 78 25.10 1.09 5.07
N THR A 79 24.67 1.06 3.80
CA THR A 79 25.01 -0.03 2.87
C THR A 79 26.53 -0.21 2.76
N ALA A 80 27.28 0.88 2.81
CA ALA A 80 28.74 0.87 2.80
C ALA A 80 29.33 0.17 4.05
N ALA A 81 28.77 0.45 5.26
CA ALA A 81 29.19 -0.21 6.50
C ALA A 81 28.89 -1.71 6.47
N ARG A 82 27.69 -2.10 5.98
CA ARG A 82 27.31 -3.51 5.82
C ARG A 82 28.25 -4.25 4.86
N ASN A 83 28.57 -3.65 3.72
CA ASN A 83 29.52 -4.23 2.75
C ASN A 83 30.94 -4.32 3.31
N PHE A 84 31.38 -3.33 4.09
CA PHE A 84 32.66 -3.36 4.78
C PHE A 84 32.73 -4.54 5.76
N ILE A 85 31.72 -4.73 6.62
CA ILE A 85 31.69 -5.85 7.56
C ILE A 85 31.64 -7.19 6.82
N LYS A 86 30.84 -7.33 5.75
CA LYS A 86 30.83 -8.55 4.91
C LYS A 86 32.23 -8.86 4.36
N SER A 87 32.94 -7.85 3.87
CA SER A 87 34.31 -8.03 3.37
C SER A 87 35.27 -8.48 4.49
N LYS A 88 35.16 -7.89 5.67
CA LYS A 88 35.97 -8.31 6.84
C LYS A 88 35.68 -9.75 7.27
N VAL A 89 34.39 -10.14 7.28
CA VAL A 89 34.00 -11.54 7.58
C VAL A 89 34.65 -12.50 6.58
N ARG A 90 34.53 -12.23 5.28
CA ARG A 90 35.12 -13.06 4.22
C ARG A 90 36.63 -13.20 4.34
N GLN A 91 37.33 -12.14 4.75
CA GLN A 91 38.78 -12.17 4.95
C GLN A 91 39.20 -12.97 6.19
N SER A 92 38.37 -12.98 7.24
CA SER A 92 38.70 -13.53 8.53
C SER A 92 38.14 -14.93 8.78
N ILE A 93 37.10 -15.36 8.03
CA ILE A 93 36.37 -16.59 8.32
C ILE A 93 37.25 -17.85 8.29
N SER A 94 38.11 -18.00 7.27
CA SER A 94 38.99 -19.17 7.17
C SER A 94 40.03 -19.23 8.29
N SER A 95 40.53 -18.07 8.75
CA SER A 95 41.44 -18.01 9.92
C SER A 95 40.74 -18.44 11.19
N VAL A 96 39.52 -17.96 11.42
CA VAL A 96 38.73 -18.30 12.61
C VAL A 96 38.33 -19.78 12.62
N ILE A 97 37.97 -20.34 11.46
CA ILE A 97 37.67 -21.76 11.29
C ILE A 97 38.90 -22.60 11.66
N GLY A 98 40.11 -22.22 11.20
CA GLY A 98 41.35 -22.89 11.52
C GLY A 98 41.71 -22.81 13.02
N GLU A 99 41.49 -21.63 13.68
CA GLU A 99 41.69 -21.45 15.12
C GLU A 99 40.76 -22.33 15.96
N LEU A 100 39.55 -22.59 15.48
CA LEU A 100 38.55 -23.44 16.13
C LEU A 100 38.80 -24.94 15.89
N GLY A 101 39.72 -25.29 14.98
CA GLY A 101 39.98 -26.69 14.60
C GLY A 101 38.82 -27.34 13.81
N ILE A 102 37.98 -26.55 13.17
CA ILE A 102 36.86 -27.00 12.37
C ILE A 102 37.33 -27.26 10.94
N ASP A 103 36.89 -28.38 10.34
CA ASP A 103 37.20 -28.66 8.93
C ASP A 103 36.38 -27.72 8.03
N GLU A 104 37.09 -26.89 7.25
CA GLU A 104 36.44 -25.92 6.35
C GLU A 104 35.53 -26.58 5.30
N ASN A 105 35.76 -27.82 4.94
CA ASN A 105 34.94 -28.56 3.99
C ASN A 105 33.54 -28.92 4.50
N ILE A 106 33.34 -28.89 5.83
CA ILE A 106 32.02 -29.14 6.45
C ILE A 106 31.11 -27.93 6.30
N ILE A 107 31.66 -26.73 6.11
CA ILE A 107 30.89 -25.49 6.07
C ILE A 107 30.41 -25.21 4.64
N THR A 108 29.11 -25.26 4.45
CA THR A 108 28.47 -25.00 3.16
C THR A 108 28.52 -23.52 2.78
N ASN A 109 28.36 -23.21 1.50
CA ASN A 109 28.26 -21.82 1.02
C ASN A 109 27.03 -21.09 1.62
N GLU A 110 25.96 -21.82 1.90
CA GLU A 110 24.76 -21.29 2.56
C GLU A 110 25.07 -20.88 4.00
N GLU A 111 25.76 -21.73 4.77
CA GLU A 111 26.19 -21.42 6.13
C GLU A 111 27.16 -20.23 6.18
N LYS A 112 28.09 -20.13 5.22
CA LYS A 112 28.96 -18.94 5.07
C LYS A 112 28.13 -17.67 4.87
N GLY A 113 27.07 -17.73 4.05
CA GLY A 113 26.13 -16.62 3.85
C GLY A 113 25.35 -16.25 5.12
N ILE A 114 24.90 -17.25 5.89
CA ILE A 114 24.23 -17.05 7.18
C ILE A 114 25.16 -16.39 8.19
N ILE A 115 26.42 -16.85 8.30
CA ILE A 115 27.44 -16.27 9.18
C ILE A 115 27.69 -14.81 8.82
N GLU A 116 27.89 -14.49 7.53
CA GLU A 116 28.09 -13.11 7.08
C GLU A 116 26.91 -12.19 7.49
N ASN A 117 25.71 -12.60 7.19
CA ASN A 117 24.51 -11.81 7.50
C ASN A 117 24.32 -11.64 9.00
N LYS A 118 24.58 -12.70 9.79
CA LYS A 118 24.45 -12.65 11.24
C LYS A 118 25.47 -11.73 11.90
N ILE A 119 26.71 -11.74 11.44
CA ILE A 119 27.73 -10.80 11.93
C ILE A 119 27.38 -9.36 11.56
N VAL A 120 26.87 -9.10 10.36
CA VAL A 120 26.39 -7.76 9.98
C VAL A 120 25.25 -7.32 10.90
N GLU A 121 24.25 -8.18 11.12
CA GLU A 121 23.13 -7.92 12.02
C GLU A 121 23.60 -7.54 13.44
N LEU A 122 24.53 -8.31 13.99
CA LEU A 122 25.05 -8.12 15.36
C LEU A 122 25.99 -6.92 15.51
N THR A 123 26.62 -6.46 14.42
CA THR A 123 27.62 -5.37 14.45
C THR A 123 27.05 -4.02 14.00
N VAL A 124 26.67 -3.88 12.74
CA VAL A 124 26.18 -2.63 12.13
C VAL A 124 24.70 -2.68 11.76
N GLY A 125 24.07 -3.82 11.95
CA GLY A 125 22.64 -4.04 11.68
C GLY A 125 21.74 -3.64 12.85
N TRP A 126 20.45 -3.95 12.69
CA TRP A 126 19.40 -3.63 13.66
C TRP A 126 19.26 -4.66 14.78
N GLY A 127 20.20 -5.62 14.88
CA GLY A 127 20.14 -6.71 15.85
C GLY A 127 18.92 -7.61 15.63
N VAL A 128 18.32 -8.05 16.71
CA VAL A 128 17.15 -8.95 16.69
C VAL A 128 15.92 -8.38 15.96
N TRP A 129 15.86 -7.06 15.76
CA TRP A 129 14.77 -6.37 15.06
C TRP A 129 14.82 -6.55 13.56
N GLU A 130 15.98 -6.93 13.02
CA GLU A 130 16.20 -7.08 11.57
C GLU A 130 15.27 -8.12 10.95
N ILE A 131 14.86 -9.12 11.73
CA ILE A 131 13.91 -10.17 11.32
C ILE A 131 12.58 -9.54 10.85
N PHE A 132 12.01 -8.67 11.69
CA PHE A 132 10.74 -8.03 11.40
C PHE A 132 10.86 -6.92 10.35
N LEU A 133 12.00 -6.22 10.35
CA LEU A 133 12.25 -5.13 9.41
C LEU A 133 12.44 -5.66 7.99
N SER A 134 13.06 -6.84 7.82
CA SER A 134 13.30 -7.47 6.52
C SER A 134 12.18 -8.39 6.03
N ASP A 135 11.19 -8.72 6.87
CA ASP A 135 10.04 -9.50 6.43
C ASP A 135 8.98 -8.59 5.78
N ASP A 136 8.82 -8.70 4.46
CA ASP A 136 7.86 -7.91 3.68
C ASP A 136 6.40 -8.19 4.04
N ASN A 137 6.11 -9.31 4.72
CA ASN A 137 4.77 -9.62 5.21
C ASN A 137 4.43 -8.83 6.49
N VAL A 138 5.43 -8.37 7.25
CA VAL A 138 5.24 -7.55 8.45
C VAL A 138 5.00 -6.09 8.05
N ASN A 139 3.85 -5.53 8.45
CA ASN A 139 3.49 -4.14 8.19
C ASN A 139 3.64 -3.24 9.42
N GLU A 140 3.44 -3.78 10.62
CA GLU A 140 3.55 -3.02 11.86
C GLU A 140 4.22 -3.85 12.95
N ILE A 141 5.10 -3.20 13.73
CA ILE A 141 5.81 -3.78 14.87
C ILE A 141 5.42 -2.98 16.10
N PHE A 142 4.82 -3.62 17.08
CA PHE A 142 4.52 -3.05 18.39
C PHE A 142 5.40 -3.70 19.46
N ALA A 143 6.23 -2.92 20.13
CA ALA A 143 7.15 -3.41 21.13
C ALA A 143 7.09 -2.59 22.42
N VAL A 144 7.10 -3.31 23.54
CA VAL A 144 7.24 -2.76 24.89
C VAL A 144 8.42 -3.46 25.54
N SER A 145 9.33 -2.71 26.14
CA SER A 145 10.52 -3.27 26.81
C SER A 145 10.11 -4.32 27.86
N GLY A 146 10.76 -5.48 27.81
CA GLY A 146 10.50 -6.61 28.71
C GLY A 146 9.20 -7.37 28.44
N ARG A 147 8.54 -7.17 27.29
CA ARG A 147 7.34 -7.91 26.87
C ARG A 147 7.52 -8.52 25.48
N PRO A 148 6.80 -9.62 25.17
CA PRO A 148 6.81 -10.16 23.83
C PRO A 148 6.43 -9.11 22.77
N VAL A 149 7.19 -9.06 21.70
CA VAL A 149 6.89 -8.19 20.56
C VAL A 149 5.61 -8.68 19.89
N VAL A 150 4.78 -7.75 19.43
CA VAL A 150 3.61 -8.04 18.61
C VAL A 150 3.87 -7.47 17.22
N VAL A 151 3.65 -8.27 16.19
CA VAL A 151 3.71 -7.83 14.79
C VAL A 151 2.33 -7.90 14.16
N GLU A 152 2.05 -7.01 13.24
CA GLU A 152 0.90 -7.12 12.35
C GLU A 152 1.42 -7.49 10.96
N THR A 153 0.88 -8.55 10.39
CA THR A 153 1.22 -9.00 9.03
C THR A 153 0.07 -8.71 8.07
N TYR A 154 0.39 -8.58 6.78
CA TYR A 154 -0.62 -8.34 5.75
C TYR A 154 -1.59 -9.51 5.60
N GLN A 155 -1.10 -10.73 5.75
CA GLN A 155 -1.89 -11.94 5.53
C GLN A 155 -2.61 -12.40 6.80
N ASP A 156 -1.91 -12.41 7.93
CA ASP A 156 -2.38 -13.05 9.15
C ASP A 156 -2.91 -12.10 10.21
N GLY A 157 -2.66 -10.79 10.02
CA GLY A 157 -3.03 -9.75 10.98
C GLY A 157 -2.11 -9.72 12.19
N LYS A 158 -2.65 -9.44 13.38
CA LYS A 158 -1.86 -9.35 14.61
C LYS A 158 -1.40 -10.70 15.09
N CYS A 159 -0.09 -10.85 15.20
CA CYS A 159 0.58 -12.05 15.69
C CYS A 159 1.45 -11.68 16.90
N ARG A 160 1.38 -12.50 17.96
CA ARG A 160 2.31 -12.41 19.06
C ARG A 160 3.58 -13.18 18.70
N THR A 161 4.75 -12.63 19.05
CA THR A 161 6.01 -13.32 18.81
C THR A 161 6.54 -13.97 20.08
N ASN A 162 7.47 -14.91 19.95
CA ASN A 162 8.24 -15.47 21.05
C ASN A 162 9.47 -14.60 21.41
N MET A 163 9.64 -13.45 20.77
CA MET A 163 10.76 -12.55 21.04
C MET A 163 10.43 -11.58 22.18
N VAL A 164 11.23 -11.63 23.25
CA VAL A 164 11.19 -10.69 24.37
C VAL A 164 12.53 -9.96 24.40
N PRO A 165 12.62 -8.71 23.87
CA PRO A 165 13.88 -7.99 23.85
C PRO A 165 14.28 -7.58 25.26
N SER A 166 15.57 -7.71 25.58
CA SER A 166 16.13 -7.18 26.82
C SER A 166 16.07 -5.64 26.83
N GLU A 167 16.14 -5.02 28.03
CA GLU A 167 16.20 -3.54 28.12
C GLU A 167 17.40 -2.98 27.33
N GLU A 168 18.54 -3.67 27.36
CA GLU A 168 19.75 -3.23 26.64
C GLU A 168 19.57 -3.27 25.11
N GLU A 169 18.96 -4.34 24.58
CA GLU A 169 18.65 -4.45 23.16
C GLU A 169 17.63 -3.40 22.73
N PHE A 170 16.63 -3.15 23.56
CA PHE A 170 15.62 -2.14 23.33
C PHE A 170 16.22 -0.73 23.30
N ASP A 171 17.03 -0.37 24.32
CA ASP A 171 17.71 0.90 24.39
C ASP A 171 18.75 1.09 23.27
N ARG A 172 19.47 0.02 22.90
CA ARG A 172 20.37 0.04 21.74
C ARG A 172 19.60 0.37 20.47
N PHE A 173 18.46 -0.29 20.24
CA PHE A 173 17.63 -0.07 19.08
C PHE A 173 17.09 1.37 19.03
N ILE A 174 16.58 1.90 20.16
CA ILE A 174 16.15 3.29 20.27
C ILE A 174 17.29 4.25 19.91
N ARG A 175 18.48 4.06 20.49
CA ARG A 175 19.63 4.90 20.17
C ARG A 175 19.99 4.85 18.70
N MET A 176 19.93 3.68 18.09
CA MET A 176 20.19 3.53 16.65
C MET A 176 19.15 4.24 15.78
N LEU A 177 17.88 4.21 16.15
CA LEU A 177 16.80 4.90 15.42
C LEU A 177 16.89 6.41 15.55
N THR A 178 17.44 6.91 16.64
CA THR A 178 17.48 8.34 16.99
C THR A 178 18.80 9.02 16.69
N VAL A 179 19.78 8.34 16.10
CA VAL A 179 21.08 8.94 15.75
C VAL A 179 20.95 10.16 14.84
N ASN A 180 20.00 10.14 13.91
CA ASN A 180 19.77 11.25 12.98
C ASN A 180 18.69 12.22 13.46
N VAL A 181 18.14 12.02 14.66
CA VAL A 181 17.14 12.90 15.26
C VAL A 181 17.83 14.08 15.93
N ARG A 182 17.31 15.29 15.73
CA ARG A 182 17.87 16.48 16.39
C ARG A 182 17.83 16.31 17.91
N GLU A 183 18.84 16.84 18.59
CA GLU A 183 18.96 16.75 20.05
C GLU A 183 17.71 17.31 20.76
N ALA A 184 17.14 18.40 20.25
CA ALA A 184 15.92 18.99 20.79
C ALA A 184 14.72 18.03 20.72
N ASP A 185 14.56 17.28 19.63
CA ASP A 185 13.45 16.35 19.43
C ASP A 185 13.67 15.05 20.20
N PHE A 186 14.94 14.67 20.43
CA PHE A 186 15.29 13.49 21.23
C PHE A 186 14.74 13.57 22.66
N TRP A 187 14.66 14.76 23.24
CA TRP A 187 14.17 14.96 24.62
C TRP A 187 12.64 14.95 24.71
N ASN A 188 11.92 14.95 23.59
CA ASN A 188 10.48 14.77 23.61
C ASN A 188 10.11 13.39 24.17
N ARG A 189 9.07 13.34 25.00
CA ARG A 189 8.58 12.09 25.61
C ARG A 189 7.87 11.19 24.62
N VAL A 190 7.27 11.78 23.59
CA VAL A 190 6.79 11.09 22.39
C VAL A 190 7.64 11.59 21.23
N LEU A 191 8.25 10.70 20.52
CA LEU A 191 9.06 11.01 19.35
C LEU A 191 8.43 10.32 18.13
N GLU A 192 8.06 11.09 17.12
CA GLU A 192 7.67 10.57 15.83
C GLU A 192 8.76 10.84 14.79
N VAL A 193 9.22 9.80 14.12
CA VAL A 193 10.29 9.88 13.11
C VAL A 193 9.88 9.12 11.88
N VAL A 194 10.12 9.71 10.71
CA VAL A 194 10.10 8.99 9.43
C VAL A 194 11.52 8.58 9.10
N ILE A 195 11.73 7.30 8.94
CA ILE A 195 12.99 6.73 8.51
C ILE A 195 12.87 6.50 7.01
N ASP A 196 13.68 7.23 6.24
CA ASP A 196 13.67 7.22 4.79
C ASP A 196 14.93 6.50 4.27
N PRO A 197 14.79 5.35 3.56
CA PRO A 197 15.95 4.60 3.06
C PRO A 197 16.91 5.45 2.22
N GLU A 198 16.40 6.35 1.40
CA GLU A 198 17.21 7.18 0.52
C GLU A 198 18.04 8.21 1.28
N LYS A 199 17.51 8.72 2.40
CA LYS A 199 18.20 9.73 3.23
C LYS A 199 19.06 9.10 4.31
N ASP A 200 18.60 7.95 4.83
CA ASP A 200 19.23 7.30 5.99
C ASP A 200 20.16 6.15 5.57
N ASP A 201 20.33 5.90 4.25
CA ASP A 201 21.13 4.80 3.67
C ASP A 201 20.83 3.44 4.32
N ILE A 202 19.55 3.12 4.46
CA ILE A 202 19.07 1.85 5.00
C ILE A 202 18.48 0.98 3.89
N HIS A 203 18.60 -0.35 4.06
CA HIS A 203 18.16 -1.32 3.05
C HIS A 203 16.71 -1.81 3.22
N PHE A 204 15.98 -1.26 4.19
CA PHE A 204 14.54 -1.49 4.39
C PHE A 204 13.72 -0.37 3.77
N GLY A 205 12.44 -0.62 3.52
CA GLY A 205 11.50 0.40 3.05
C GLY A 205 11.31 1.58 4.01
N LYS A 206 10.66 2.63 3.56
CA LYS A 206 10.26 3.74 4.43
C LYS A 206 9.48 3.23 5.64
N MET A 207 9.76 3.81 6.81
CA MET A 207 9.12 3.43 8.05
C MET A 207 8.73 4.68 8.85
N ARG A 208 7.60 4.58 9.55
CA ARG A 208 7.22 5.56 10.57
C ARG A 208 7.43 4.93 11.94
N LEU A 209 8.24 5.57 12.77
CA LEU A 209 8.45 5.23 14.16
C LEU A 209 7.68 6.19 15.06
N THR A 210 6.91 5.66 16.00
CA THR A 210 6.39 6.41 17.15
C THR A 210 6.98 5.79 18.40
N LEU A 211 7.77 6.56 19.15
CA LEU A 211 8.45 6.13 20.35
C LEU A 211 7.88 6.83 21.58
N PHE A 212 7.53 6.06 22.58
CA PHE A 212 7.05 6.53 23.89
C PHE A 212 8.13 6.28 24.94
N LYS A 213 8.53 7.34 25.67
CA LYS A 213 9.61 7.27 26.67
C LYS A 213 9.10 7.46 28.09
N LYS A 214 9.84 6.91 29.06
CA LYS A 214 9.64 7.23 30.51
C LYS A 214 9.79 8.75 30.73
N PRO A 215 9.03 9.37 31.62
CA PRO A 215 8.02 8.83 32.53
C PRO A 215 6.59 8.82 31.98
N LEU A 216 6.38 9.06 30.69
CA LEU A 216 5.05 9.02 30.08
C LEU A 216 4.46 7.59 30.12
N VAL A 217 5.33 6.59 30.02
CA VAL A 217 5.01 5.17 30.09
C VAL A 217 5.88 4.49 31.15
N GLU A 218 5.44 3.39 31.74
CA GLU A 218 6.22 2.61 32.70
C GLU A 218 7.48 2.00 32.08
N ASN A 219 7.33 1.42 30.89
CA ASN A 219 8.40 0.85 30.09
C ASN A 219 8.43 1.53 28.73
N HIS A 220 9.63 1.75 28.19
CA HIS A 220 9.78 2.27 26.84
C HIS A 220 9.00 1.42 25.86
N ALA A 221 8.28 2.07 24.95
CA ALA A 221 7.48 1.40 23.93
C ALA A 221 7.68 2.10 22.59
N PHE A 222 7.61 1.33 21.50
CA PHE A 222 7.57 1.92 20.17
C PHE A 222 6.58 1.18 19.26
N ILE A 223 6.14 1.89 18.26
CA ILE A 223 5.38 1.37 17.13
C ILE A 223 6.15 1.73 15.87
N ILE A 224 6.49 0.73 15.06
CA ILE A 224 7.04 0.94 13.72
C ILE A 224 5.99 0.51 12.72
N ARG A 225 5.59 1.42 11.84
CA ARG A 225 4.77 1.12 10.67
C ARG A 225 5.65 1.14 9.44
N LYS A 226 5.78 -0.01 8.79
CA LYS A 226 6.51 -0.15 7.53
C LYS A 226 5.61 0.30 6.37
N HIS A 227 6.14 1.15 5.53
CA HIS A 227 5.48 1.44 4.26
C HIS A 227 5.89 0.37 3.24
N ARG A 228 4.92 -0.19 2.57
CA ARG A 228 5.17 -1.22 1.56
C ARG A 228 6.08 -0.65 0.48
N HIS A 229 7.18 -1.33 0.19
CA HIS A 229 8.09 -0.96 -0.90
C HIS A 229 7.40 -0.99 -2.27
N MET A 230 6.32 -1.78 -2.36
CA MET A 230 5.69 -2.10 -3.60
C MET A 230 4.25 -1.59 -3.62
N GLN A 231 3.97 -0.85 -4.67
CA GLN A 231 2.62 -0.42 -4.96
C GLN A 231 1.82 -1.62 -5.49
N LEU A 232 0.65 -1.89 -4.86
CA LEU A 232 -0.29 -2.85 -5.42
C LEU A 232 -0.81 -2.33 -6.76
N SER A 233 -1.02 -3.23 -7.70
CA SER A 233 -1.68 -2.92 -8.95
C SER A 233 -3.21 -3.01 -8.83
N GLY A 234 -3.95 -2.42 -9.76
CA GLY A 234 -5.40 -2.52 -9.78
C GLY A 234 -5.89 -3.95 -10.00
N SER A 235 -5.19 -4.71 -10.82
CA SER A 235 -5.47 -6.14 -11.04
C SER A 235 -5.25 -7.00 -9.79
N GLU A 236 -4.32 -6.61 -8.88
CA GLU A 236 -4.19 -7.25 -7.58
C GLU A 236 -5.35 -6.88 -6.63
N LEU A 237 -5.92 -5.67 -6.71
CA LEU A 237 -7.16 -5.37 -5.97
C LEU A 237 -8.32 -6.28 -6.38
N ILE A 238 -8.42 -6.61 -7.67
CA ILE A 238 -9.43 -7.56 -8.16
C ILE A 238 -9.10 -8.97 -7.66
N LEU A 239 -7.85 -9.38 -7.79
CA LEU A 239 -7.37 -10.70 -7.35
C LEU A 239 -7.67 -10.99 -5.88
N TYR A 240 -7.49 -9.99 -5.02
CA TYR A 240 -7.76 -10.10 -3.59
C TYR A 240 -9.24 -9.84 -3.22
N GLY A 241 -10.08 -9.56 -4.21
CA GLY A 241 -11.49 -9.27 -4.00
C GLY A 241 -11.75 -7.92 -3.30
N THR A 242 -10.76 -7.02 -3.29
CA THR A 242 -10.92 -5.68 -2.69
C THR A 242 -11.89 -4.83 -3.50
N MET A 243 -11.83 -4.92 -4.84
CA MET A 243 -12.73 -4.26 -5.78
C MET A 243 -13.12 -5.22 -6.89
N SER A 244 -14.29 -5.03 -7.50
CA SER A 244 -14.68 -5.73 -8.72
C SER A 244 -14.05 -5.07 -9.96
N PRO A 245 -13.95 -5.80 -11.10
CA PRO A 245 -13.51 -5.22 -12.38
C PRO A 245 -14.34 -4.03 -12.82
N SER A 246 -15.66 -4.11 -12.66
CA SER A 246 -16.61 -3.03 -12.99
C SER A 246 -16.42 -1.79 -12.12
N MET A 247 -16.17 -1.95 -10.81
CA MET A 247 -15.81 -0.82 -9.94
C MET A 247 -14.55 -0.11 -10.42
N LEU A 248 -13.49 -0.88 -10.74
CA LEU A 248 -12.26 -0.30 -11.26
C LEU A 248 -12.45 0.36 -12.62
N ALA A 249 -13.26 -0.23 -13.49
CA ALA A 249 -13.61 0.37 -14.79
C ALA A 249 -14.27 1.74 -14.60
N TYR A 250 -15.28 1.82 -13.73
CA TYR A 250 -15.93 3.09 -13.36
C TYR A 250 -14.92 4.12 -12.81
N CYS A 251 -14.14 3.73 -11.81
CA CYS A 251 -13.17 4.63 -11.19
C CYS A 251 -12.10 5.10 -12.18
N THR A 252 -11.61 4.20 -13.04
CA THR A 252 -10.64 4.52 -14.11
C THR A 252 -11.22 5.54 -15.08
N MET A 253 -12.44 5.29 -15.57
CA MET A 253 -13.14 6.19 -16.45
C MET A 253 -13.32 7.58 -15.83
N MET A 254 -13.81 7.65 -14.59
CA MET A 254 -14.05 8.93 -13.91
C MET A 254 -12.75 9.68 -13.66
N LYS A 255 -11.68 8.99 -13.31
CA LYS A 255 -10.37 9.61 -13.04
C LYS A 255 -9.73 10.18 -14.32
N ARG A 256 -9.97 9.56 -15.48
CA ARG A 256 -9.50 10.07 -16.78
C ARG A 256 -10.09 11.44 -17.15
N ARG A 257 -11.18 11.87 -16.52
CA ARG A 257 -11.79 13.17 -16.77
C ARG A 257 -11.17 14.32 -15.99
N ASN A 258 -10.17 14.10 -15.15
CA ASN A 258 -9.44 15.10 -14.36
C ASN A 258 -10.27 16.03 -13.45
N LYS A 259 -11.59 16.02 -13.57
CA LYS A 259 -12.50 16.87 -12.79
C LYS A 259 -13.46 16.09 -11.90
N CYS A 260 -13.23 14.81 -11.73
CA CYS A 260 -13.98 14.01 -10.79
C CYS A 260 -13.38 14.13 -9.37
N ASN A 261 -14.17 14.64 -8.45
CA ASN A 261 -13.85 14.69 -7.04
C ASN A 261 -14.12 13.34 -6.39
N MET A 262 -13.08 12.70 -5.84
CA MET A 262 -13.18 11.40 -5.21
C MET A 262 -12.82 11.47 -3.73
N ILE A 263 -13.66 10.91 -2.87
CA ILE A 263 -13.47 10.86 -1.43
C ILE A 263 -13.33 9.40 -1.02
N TYR A 264 -12.22 9.04 -0.38
CA TYR A 264 -11.95 7.69 0.11
C TYR A 264 -12.19 7.64 1.61
N VAL A 265 -13.18 6.86 2.03
CA VAL A 265 -13.69 6.81 3.41
C VAL A 265 -13.40 5.45 4.05
N GLY A 266 -13.16 5.43 5.35
CA GLY A 266 -13.01 4.20 6.14
C GLY A 266 -12.20 4.43 7.41
N ASP A 267 -12.13 3.40 8.24
CA ASP A 267 -11.37 3.41 9.48
C ASP A 267 -9.85 3.41 9.25
N VAL A 268 -9.07 3.59 10.32
CA VAL A 268 -7.61 3.46 10.27
C VAL A 268 -7.22 2.05 9.81
N GLY A 269 -6.30 1.97 8.85
CA GLY A 269 -5.84 0.68 8.30
C GLY A 269 -6.87 -0.04 7.43
N SER A 270 -7.91 0.63 6.91
CA SER A 270 -8.91 0.03 6.00
C SER A 270 -8.48 -0.04 4.54
N GLY A 271 -7.30 0.47 4.19
CA GLY A 271 -6.75 0.45 2.83
C GLY A 271 -7.15 1.65 1.95
N LYS A 272 -7.71 2.73 2.53
CA LYS A 272 -8.11 3.96 1.80
C LYS A 272 -7.00 4.51 0.90
N THR A 273 -5.83 4.76 1.48
CA THR A 273 -4.67 5.34 0.77
C THR A 273 -4.18 4.42 -0.35
N THR A 274 -4.24 3.09 -0.14
CA THR A 274 -3.89 2.11 -1.18
C THR A 274 -4.84 2.19 -2.38
N VAL A 275 -6.16 2.22 -2.11
CA VAL A 275 -7.19 2.35 -3.15
C VAL A 275 -7.08 3.71 -3.84
N GLN A 276 -6.88 4.79 -3.08
CA GLN A 276 -6.64 6.13 -3.60
C GLN A 276 -5.45 6.14 -4.57
N LEU A 277 -4.30 5.64 -4.15
CA LEU A 277 -3.08 5.62 -4.97
C LEU A 277 -3.31 4.92 -6.31
N ILE A 278 -3.89 3.72 -6.28
CA ILE A 278 -4.13 2.92 -7.49
C ILE A 278 -5.07 3.64 -8.46
N ILE A 279 -6.15 4.24 -7.96
CA ILE A 279 -7.11 4.97 -8.79
C ILE A 279 -6.50 6.29 -9.27
N ASP A 280 -5.77 7.00 -8.43
CA ASP A 280 -5.18 8.30 -8.77
C ASP A 280 -4.11 8.20 -9.85
N THR A 281 -3.45 7.05 -10.01
CA THR A 281 -2.54 6.80 -11.15
C THR A 281 -3.25 6.66 -12.50
N LYS A 282 -4.57 6.66 -12.52
CA LYS A 282 -5.35 6.55 -13.78
C LYS A 282 -5.68 7.92 -14.40
N VAL A 283 -5.14 9.03 -13.89
CA VAL A 283 -5.21 10.35 -14.55
C VAL A 283 -4.51 10.31 -15.92
N PRO A 284 -4.84 11.23 -16.86
CA PRO A 284 -4.09 11.37 -18.10
C PRO A 284 -2.59 11.56 -17.85
N LYS A 285 -1.74 11.00 -18.73
CA LYS A 285 -0.29 10.92 -18.55
C LYS A 285 0.43 12.29 -18.52
N ASP A 286 -0.15 13.29 -19.16
CA ASP A 286 0.35 14.67 -19.21
C ASP A 286 -0.16 15.54 -18.04
N SER A 287 -0.89 14.96 -17.10
CA SER A 287 -1.45 15.68 -15.95
C SER A 287 -0.34 16.14 -15.00
N THR A 288 -0.54 17.35 -14.48
CA THR A 288 0.24 17.91 -13.38
C THR A 288 -0.51 17.71 -12.06
N LEU A 289 0.14 17.05 -11.12
CA LEU A 289 -0.46 16.65 -9.85
C LEU A 289 0.20 17.38 -8.68
N ILE A 290 -0.58 17.67 -7.65
CA ILE A 290 -0.05 18.09 -6.34
C ILE A 290 -0.51 17.10 -5.29
N THR A 291 0.47 16.49 -4.61
CA THR A 291 0.21 15.62 -3.46
C THR A 291 0.50 16.37 -2.17
N ILE A 292 -0.45 16.40 -1.24
CA ILE A 292 -0.34 17.09 0.05
C ILE A 292 -0.51 16.09 1.18
N GLY A 293 0.49 15.99 2.05
CA GLY A 293 0.45 15.07 3.19
C GLY A 293 1.60 15.26 4.17
N ASP A 294 1.55 14.61 5.30
CA ASP A 294 2.61 14.63 6.33
C ASP A 294 3.76 13.69 5.97
N ILE A 295 3.40 12.62 5.28
CA ILE A 295 4.30 11.55 4.83
C ILE A 295 3.91 11.23 3.40
N VAL A 296 4.88 11.00 2.55
CA VAL A 296 4.63 10.48 1.20
C VAL A 296 4.24 9.01 1.30
N GLU A 297 2.96 8.77 1.58
CA GLU A 297 2.36 7.45 1.36
C GLU A 297 2.02 7.26 -0.13
N LEU A 298 1.81 8.39 -0.85
CA LEU A 298 1.52 8.44 -2.27
C LEU A 298 2.78 8.85 -3.04
N ASP A 299 3.67 7.90 -3.33
CA ASP A 299 4.78 8.15 -4.24
C ASP A 299 4.32 7.98 -5.70
N MET A 300 4.02 9.10 -6.34
CA MET A 300 3.63 9.16 -7.76
C MET A 300 4.82 9.33 -8.70
N GLY A 301 6.04 9.52 -8.16
CA GLY A 301 7.23 9.84 -8.94
C GLY A 301 7.63 8.75 -9.95
N GLY A 302 7.41 7.47 -9.62
CA GLY A 302 7.63 6.36 -10.53
C GLY A 302 6.60 6.22 -11.65
N SER A 303 5.51 6.99 -11.63
CA SER A 303 4.38 6.85 -12.55
C SER A 303 4.52 7.67 -13.85
N GLY A 304 5.58 8.46 -13.99
CA GLY A 304 5.83 9.30 -15.17
C GLY A 304 5.02 10.61 -15.22
N PHE A 305 4.26 10.92 -14.17
CA PHE A 305 3.51 12.17 -14.05
C PHE A 305 4.41 13.32 -13.55
N GLN A 306 4.02 14.57 -13.87
CA GLN A 306 4.58 15.74 -13.20
C GLN A 306 3.90 15.89 -11.84
N ASN A 307 4.54 15.38 -10.79
CA ASN A 307 4.02 15.44 -9.43
C ASN A 307 4.86 16.36 -8.53
N LEU A 308 4.20 17.31 -7.87
CA LEU A 308 4.77 18.14 -6.82
C LEU A 308 4.24 17.66 -5.47
N THR A 309 5.10 17.11 -4.63
CA THR A 309 4.73 16.70 -3.28
C THR A 309 5.01 17.83 -2.28
N LEU A 310 3.97 18.21 -1.53
CA LEU A 310 4.02 19.23 -0.47
C LEU A 310 3.88 18.53 0.89
N TYR A 311 4.86 18.72 1.75
CA TYR A 311 4.88 18.16 3.10
C TYR A 311 4.30 19.15 4.10
N ALA A 312 3.28 18.72 4.84
CA ALA A 312 2.67 19.48 5.90
C ALA A 312 3.39 19.28 7.23
N ASP A 313 3.42 20.33 8.07
CA ASP A 313 3.88 20.22 9.46
C ASP A 313 2.95 19.30 10.26
N ARG A 314 3.53 18.54 11.17
CA ARG A 314 2.78 17.72 12.11
C ARG A 314 2.37 18.51 13.35
N PRO A 315 1.21 18.20 13.92
CA PRO A 315 0.85 18.77 15.22
C PRO A 315 1.90 18.39 16.27
N GLY A 316 2.50 19.39 16.93
CA GLY A 316 3.48 19.20 18.01
C GLY A 316 4.95 19.23 17.60
N GLU A 317 5.28 19.27 16.30
CA GLU A 317 6.65 19.51 15.83
C GLU A 317 6.97 21.00 15.70
N GLU A 318 8.27 21.33 15.80
CA GLU A 318 8.72 22.71 15.57
C GLU A 318 8.37 23.13 14.14
N LYS A 319 7.59 24.19 14.00
CA LYS A 319 7.02 24.63 12.71
C LYS A 319 8.09 25.17 11.79
N ILE A 320 8.66 24.30 10.99
CA ILE A 320 9.62 24.66 9.92
C ILE A 320 8.90 24.92 8.59
N GLY A 321 7.72 24.35 8.40
CA GLY A 321 6.95 24.38 7.17
C GLY A 321 5.63 25.11 7.30
N GLN A 322 4.57 24.51 6.80
CA GLN A 322 3.25 25.09 6.70
C GLN A 322 2.19 24.06 7.12
N SER A 323 1.13 24.50 7.81
CA SER A 323 0.01 23.61 8.12
C SER A 323 -0.62 23.02 6.85
N ARG A 324 -1.21 21.83 6.97
CA ARG A 324 -1.88 21.16 5.83
C ARG A 324 -2.97 22.04 5.22
N SER A 325 -3.82 22.66 6.03
CA SER A 325 -4.85 23.60 5.57
C SER A 325 -4.26 24.77 4.77
N THR A 326 -3.10 25.30 5.19
CA THR A 326 -2.39 26.35 4.46
C THR A 326 -1.86 25.86 3.10
N LEU A 327 -1.30 24.63 3.04
CA LEU A 327 -0.80 24.05 1.79
C LEU A 327 -1.95 23.76 0.82
N ILE A 328 -3.08 23.22 1.30
CA ILE A 328 -4.29 23.02 0.50
C ILE A 328 -4.77 24.36 -0.10
N ALA A 329 -4.85 25.40 0.72
CA ALA A 329 -5.25 26.73 0.24
C ALA A 329 -4.26 27.33 -0.77
N LYS A 330 -2.95 27.04 -0.64
CA LYS A 330 -1.93 27.48 -1.62
C LYS A 330 -2.02 26.68 -2.93
N ALA A 331 -2.39 25.42 -2.89
CA ALA A 331 -2.59 24.59 -4.09
C ALA A 331 -3.66 25.18 -5.03
N LEU A 332 -4.64 25.90 -4.51
CA LEU A 332 -5.62 26.64 -5.32
C LEU A 332 -4.97 27.62 -6.33
N ARG A 333 -3.81 28.17 -6.00
CA ARG A 333 -3.10 29.15 -6.85
C ARG A 333 -2.20 28.49 -7.92
N THR A 334 -2.09 27.17 -7.89
CA THR A 334 -1.35 26.41 -8.87
C THR A 334 -2.24 26.07 -10.06
N LYS A 335 -1.63 25.71 -11.18
CA LYS A 335 -2.34 25.21 -12.37
C LYS A 335 -2.34 23.68 -12.44
N SER A 336 -2.29 23.00 -11.28
CA SER A 336 -2.39 21.54 -11.25
C SER A 336 -3.73 21.07 -11.82
N ASP A 337 -3.71 19.93 -12.50
CA ASP A 337 -4.90 19.29 -13.05
C ASP A 337 -5.70 18.57 -11.96
N ALA A 338 -5.01 18.01 -10.97
CA ALA A 338 -5.65 17.41 -9.80
C ALA A 338 -4.78 17.55 -8.54
N ASP A 339 -5.45 17.74 -7.41
CA ASP A 339 -4.82 17.79 -6.09
C ASP A 339 -5.17 16.52 -5.32
N GLN A 340 -4.15 15.88 -4.73
CA GLN A 340 -4.27 14.64 -3.96
C GLN A 340 -3.97 14.97 -2.49
N ILE A 341 -4.97 14.82 -1.62
CA ILE A 341 -4.80 15.05 -0.19
C ILE A 341 -4.77 13.67 0.47
N THR A 342 -3.64 13.33 1.09
CA THR A 342 -3.44 12.00 1.66
C THR A 342 -4.34 11.72 2.84
N GLU A 343 -4.65 12.75 3.65
CA GLU A 343 -5.50 12.63 4.82
C GLU A 343 -6.01 14.01 5.28
N VAL A 344 -7.26 14.07 5.70
CA VAL A 344 -7.86 15.24 6.35
C VAL A 344 -8.02 14.94 7.83
N LEU A 345 -7.39 15.75 8.71
CA LEU A 345 -7.31 15.46 10.14
C LEU A 345 -8.03 16.49 11.01
N SER A 346 -8.23 17.72 10.52
CA SER A 346 -8.79 18.81 11.30
C SER A 346 -9.96 19.51 10.59
N PRO A 347 -10.82 20.24 11.33
CA PRO A 347 -11.86 21.07 10.72
C PRO A 347 -11.31 22.13 9.74
N GLU A 348 -10.12 22.68 10.02
CA GLU A 348 -9.44 23.65 9.16
C GLU A 348 -9.00 23.00 7.83
N ASP A 349 -8.53 21.74 7.88
CA ASP A 349 -8.20 20.98 6.68
C ASP A 349 -9.45 20.72 5.84
N THR A 350 -10.56 20.32 6.49
CA THR A 350 -11.86 20.11 5.85
C THR A 350 -12.36 21.38 5.17
N HIS A 351 -12.30 22.52 5.88
CA HIS A 351 -12.70 23.79 5.31
C HIS A 351 -11.84 24.17 4.10
N ALA A 352 -10.52 24.07 4.21
CA ALA A 352 -9.59 24.41 3.12
C ALA A 352 -9.82 23.53 1.89
N TRP A 353 -9.95 22.22 2.08
CA TRP A 353 -10.21 21.25 1.03
C TRP A 353 -11.54 21.53 0.30
N VAL A 354 -12.64 21.61 1.01
CA VAL A 354 -13.97 21.83 0.42
C VAL A 354 -14.01 23.18 -0.30
N HIS A 355 -13.43 24.24 0.30
CA HIS A 355 -13.35 25.55 -0.32
C HIS A 355 -12.53 25.51 -1.64
N THR A 356 -11.44 24.77 -1.67
CA THR A 356 -10.60 24.63 -2.85
C THR A 356 -11.36 23.94 -3.99
N TRP A 357 -12.14 22.90 -3.70
CA TRP A 357 -12.97 22.23 -4.68
C TRP A 357 -14.15 23.09 -5.17
N VAL A 358 -14.82 23.82 -4.27
CA VAL A 358 -15.85 24.79 -4.66
C VAL A 358 -15.29 25.88 -5.58
N ALA A 359 -14.02 26.24 -5.41
CA ALA A 359 -13.35 27.20 -6.28
C ALA A 359 -12.90 26.62 -7.66
N GLY A 360 -13.28 25.37 -7.98
CA GLY A 360 -13.09 24.76 -9.29
C GLY A 360 -11.86 23.85 -9.42
N LYS A 361 -11.13 23.58 -8.32
CA LYS A 361 -10.15 22.51 -8.29
C LYS A 361 -10.84 21.16 -8.22
N ALA A 362 -10.15 20.11 -8.66
CA ALA A 362 -10.60 18.74 -8.55
C ALA A 362 -9.49 17.88 -7.98
N GLY A 363 -9.84 16.71 -7.47
CA GLY A 363 -8.85 15.80 -6.93
C GLY A 363 -9.42 14.67 -6.09
N SER A 364 -8.61 14.23 -5.16
CA SER A 364 -8.94 13.13 -4.27
C SER A 364 -8.51 13.42 -2.84
N VAL A 365 -9.22 12.80 -1.91
CA VAL A 365 -8.95 12.97 -0.48
C VAL A 365 -9.26 11.68 0.27
N THR A 366 -8.44 11.33 1.30
CA THR A 366 -8.87 10.33 2.27
C THR A 366 -9.46 10.99 3.51
N TYR A 367 -10.52 10.39 4.03
CA TYR A 367 -11.26 10.90 5.17
C TYR A 367 -11.61 9.76 6.15
N HIS A 368 -11.39 9.99 7.43
CA HIS A 368 -11.71 9.00 8.46
C HIS A 368 -13.16 9.06 8.88
N ALA A 369 -13.94 8.05 8.52
CA ALA A 369 -15.29 7.81 9.02
C ALA A 369 -15.67 6.34 8.86
N ALA A 370 -16.57 5.84 9.69
CA ALA A 370 -16.98 4.44 9.67
C ALA A 370 -17.80 4.06 8.41
N ASN A 371 -18.49 5.02 7.79
CA ASN A 371 -19.25 4.86 6.55
C ASN A 371 -19.47 6.23 5.88
N ILE A 372 -20.13 6.23 4.73
CA ILE A 372 -20.37 7.42 3.91
C ILE A 372 -21.31 8.40 4.62
N ASP A 373 -22.41 7.94 5.22
CA ASP A 373 -23.34 8.82 5.96
C ASP A 373 -22.65 9.56 7.11
N LYS A 374 -21.84 8.83 7.90
CA LYS A 374 -21.07 9.44 8.99
C LYS A 374 -19.99 10.39 8.49
N MET A 375 -19.42 10.14 7.32
CA MET A 375 -18.50 11.08 6.68
C MET A 375 -19.22 12.38 6.34
N LEU A 376 -20.41 12.32 5.73
CA LEU A 376 -21.19 13.52 5.39
C LEU A 376 -21.56 14.32 6.64
N VAL A 377 -22.03 13.65 7.71
CA VAL A 377 -22.37 14.29 8.99
C VAL A 377 -21.13 14.98 9.58
N ARG A 378 -20.03 14.25 9.73
CA ARG A 378 -18.80 14.78 10.30
C ARG A 378 -18.26 15.96 9.49
N CYS A 379 -18.21 15.84 8.17
CA CYS A 379 -17.78 16.93 7.29
C CYS A 379 -18.69 18.16 7.44
N GLY A 380 -20.01 17.96 7.53
CA GLY A 380 -20.97 19.03 7.79
C GLY A 380 -20.73 19.74 9.12
N ASP A 381 -20.45 18.99 10.19
CA ASP A 381 -20.15 19.55 11.53
C ASP A 381 -18.81 20.30 11.54
N GLU A 382 -17.77 19.77 10.91
CA GLU A 382 -16.47 20.43 10.78
C GLU A 382 -16.59 21.75 9.97
N LEU A 383 -17.37 21.76 8.89
CA LEU A 383 -17.65 22.98 8.14
C LEU A 383 -18.43 24.02 8.95
N ARG A 384 -19.40 23.60 9.79
CA ARG A 384 -20.11 24.50 10.70
C ARG A 384 -19.17 25.09 11.75
N SER A 385 -18.29 24.29 12.31
CA SER A 385 -17.32 24.73 13.33
C SER A 385 -16.35 25.79 12.81
N THR A 386 -16.08 25.79 11.49
CA THR A 386 -15.24 26.79 10.81
C THR A 386 -16.03 27.97 10.23
N GLY A 387 -17.32 28.11 10.58
CA GLY A 387 -18.14 29.26 10.22
C GLY A 387 -18.98 29.12 8.95
N THR A 388 -19.08 27.94 8.37
CA THR A 388 -19.97 27.70 7.22
C THR A 388 -21.42 27.57 7.70
N LEU A 389 -22.28 28.51 7.32
CA LEU A 389 -23.68 28.52 7.76
C LEU A 389 -24.51 27.36 7.20
N ASP A 390 -24.36 27.06 5.91
CA ASP A 390 -25.02 25.94 5.26
C ASP A 390 -23.95 25.04 4.56
N PRO A 391 -23.45 23.99 5.24
CA PRO A 391 -22.48 23.07 4.67
C PRO A 391 -22.96 22.37 3.40
N SER A 392 -24.25 22.06 3.31
CA SER A 392 -24.79 21.32 2.19
C SER A 392 -24.55 22.01 0.84
N THR A 393 -24.64 23.35 0.79
CA THR A 393 -24.38 24.12 -0.43
C THR A 393 -22.94 24.00 -0.93
N LYS A 394 -21.98 23.70 -0.05
CA LYS A 394 -20.59 23.43 -0.43
C LYS A 394 -20.35 21.95 -0.74
N MET A 395 -21.01 21.05 -0.01
CA MET A 395 -20.82 19.60 -0.15
C MET A 395 -21.41 19.03 -1.46
N TYR A 396 -22.24 19.81 -2.18
CA TYR A 396 -22.68 19.41 -3.53
C TYR A 396 -21.56 19.24 -4.54
N ILE A 397 -20.37 19.79 -4.27
CA ILE A 397 -19.19 19.56 -5.11
C ILE A 397 -18.66 18.12 -5.02
N PHE A 398 -19.04 17.38 -3.97
CA PHE A 398 -18.67 15.97 -3.84
C PHE A 398 -19.35 15.17 -4.93
N GLN A 399 -18.62 14.21 -5.49
CA GLN A 399 -19.08 13.39 -6.61
C GLN A 399 -19.03 11.92 -6.24
N THR A 400 -17.89 11.27 -6.35
CA THR A 400 -17.74 9.85 -6.00
C THR A 400 -17.19 9.69 -4.60
N VAL A 401 -17.87 8.90 -3.78
CA VAL A 401 -17.40 8.49 -2.45
C VAL A 401 -17.17 6.98 -2.43
N ILE A 402 -15.98 6.57 -2.01
CA ILE A 402 -15.52 5.18 -2.01
C ILE A 402 -15.26 4.78 -0.57
N ALA A 403 -16.04 3.85 -0.04
CA ALA A 403 -15.91 3.36 1.33
C ALA A 403 -15.13 2.06 1.38
N SER A 404 -14.04 2.05 2.15
CA SER A 404 -13.17 0.88 2.34
C SER A 404 -13.26 0.36 3.77
N ARG A 405 -13.24 -0.95 3.95
CA ARG A 405 -13.27 -1.61 5.25
C ARG A 405 -12.26 -2.75 5.32
N ARG A 406 -11.63 -2.89 6.49
CA ARG A 406 -10.85 -4.06 6.87
C ARG A 406 -11.77 -5.03 7.63
N ILE A 407 -11.84 -6.26 7.18
CA ILE A 407 -12.74 -7.29 7.70
C ILE A 407 -11.90 -8.45 8.23
N LEU A 408 -12.14 -8.85 9.47
CA LEU A 408 -11.52 -10.04 10.03
C LEU A 408 -12.29 -11.27 9.56
N SER A 409 -11.61 -12.16 8.85
CA SER A 409 -12.13 -13.46 8.42
C SER A 409 -11.39 -14.60 9.13
N THR A 410 -11.83 -15.82 8.91
CA THR A 410 -11.15 -17.05 9.42
C THR A 410 -9.76 -17.22 8.81
N GLU A 411 -9.51 -16.64 7.64
CA GLU A 411 -8.25 -16.74 6.89
C GLU A 411 -7.32 -15.54 7.16
N GLY A 412 -7.74 -14.56 7.97
CA GLY A 412 -7.00 -13.33 8.23
C GLY A 412 -7.79 -12.08 7.86
N TYR A 413 -7.09 -10.97 7.64
CA TYR A 413 -7.74 -9.72 7.24
C TYR A 413 -8.00 -9.69 5.74
N LYS A 414 -9.26 -9.37 5.40
CA LYS A 414 -9.69 -9.04 4.03
C LYS A 414 -9.97 -7.55 3.92
N TYR A 415 -9.60 -6.95 2.82
CA TYR A 415 -9.88 -5.55 2.52
C TYR A 415 -10.96 -5.49 1.44
N ARG A 416 -12.02 -4.71 1.69
CA ARG A 416 -13.15 -4.59 0.74
C ARG A 416 -13.53 -3.13 0.56
N VAL A 417 -13.76 -2.72 -0.68
CA VAL A 417 -14.53 -1.53 -0.97
C VAL A 417 -15.99 -1.90 -0.77
N VAL A 418 -16.59 -1.43 0.32
CA VAL A 418 -17.94 -1.83 0.74
C VAL A 418 -19.03 -1.02 0.06
N GLY A 419 -18.68 0.11 -0.56
CA GLY A 419 -19.61 0.95 -1.31
C GLY A 419 -18.87 1.95 -2.21
N VAL A 420 -19.46 2.20 -3.37
CA VAL A 420 -19.13 3.33 -4.25
C VAL A 420 -20.42 4.08 -4.51
N GLU A 421 -20.49 5.31 -4.04
CA GLU A 421 -21.70 6.11 -4.06
C GLU A 421 -21.47 7.45 -4.75
N TRP A 422 -22.51 7.96 -5.38
CA TRP A 422 -22.55 9.27 -6.01
C TRP A 422 -23.37 10.25 -5.16
N VAL A 423 -22.83 11.42 -4.89
CA VAL A 423 -23.52 12.48 -4.13
C VAL A 423 -24.47 13.21 -5.07
N ILE A 424 -25.78 13.13 -4.80
CA ILE A 424 -26.84 13.77 -5.60
C ILE A 424 -27.24 15.15 -5.06
N ASP A 425 -27.93 15.94 -5.90
CA ASP A 425 -28.39 17.29 -5.54
C ASP A 425 -29.74 17.28 -4.77
N LYS A 426 -29.95 16.25 -3.96
CA LYS A 426 -31.08 16.14 -3.05
C LYS A 426 -30.56 16.16 -1.61
N LYS A 427 -31.32 16.78 -0.70
CA LYS A 427 -31.01 16.86 0.73
C LYS A 427 -31.83 15.88 1.53
N ASP A 428 -31.20 15.29 2.54
CA ASP A 428 -31.91 14.60 3.60
C ASP A 428 -32.69 15.61 4.43
N PRO A 429 -34.02 15.44 4.61
CA PRO A 429 -34.85 16.39 5.35
C PRO A 429 -34.49 16.52 6.83
N SER A 430 -33.87 15.49 7.42
CA SER A 430 -33.53 15.45 8.84
C SER A 430 -32.17 16.08 9.16
N THR A 431 -31.19 15.88 8.31
CA THR A 431 -29.82 16.36 8.50
C THR A 431 -29.49 17.61 7.70
N ASN A 432 -30.28 17.93 6.71
CA ASN A 432 -30.04 18.99 5.72
C ASN A 432 -28.69 18.79 4.96
N LEU A 433 -28.22 17.55 4.84
CA LEU A 433 -26.99 17.19 4.12
C LEU A 433 -27.34 16.54 2.78
N PRO A 434 -26.38 16.51 1.81
CA PRO A 434 -26.61 15.83 0.53
C PRO A 434 -26.89 14.33 0.74
N LEU A 435 -27.78 13.78 -0.10
CA LEU A 435 -28.00 12.34 -0.21
C LEU A 435 -27.02 11.72 -1.18
N THR A 436 -26.87 10.41 -1.09
CA THR A 436 -26.06 9.61 -2.01
C THR A 436 -26.90 8.53 -2.68
N LEU A 437 -26.44 8.07 -3.85
CA LEU A 437 -26.95 6.87 -4.53
C LEU A 437 -25.82 5.85 -4.65
N ASP A 438 -26.07 4.64 -4.18
CA ASP A 438 -25.13 3.54 -4.30
C ASP A 438 -25.07 3.02 -5.74
N MET A 439 -23.89 3.06 -6.34
CA MET A 439 -23.62 2.43 -7.65
C MET A 439 -23.11 1.00 -7.48
N PHE A 440 -22.30 0.79 -6.45
CA PHE A 440 -21.77 -0.53 -6.10
C PHE A 440 -21.88 -0.72 -4.61
N LYS A 441 -22.29 -1.92 -4.21
CA LYS A 441 -22.39 -2.34 -2.81
C LYS A 441 -21.78 -3.72 -2.64
N TRP A 442 -21.03 -3.90 -1.55
CA TRP A 442 -20.51 -5.20 -1.17
C TRP A 442 -21.56 -6.02 -0.43
N ASP A 443 -21.81 -7.23 -0.91
CA ASP A 443 -22.62 -8.25 -0.23
C ASP A 443 -21.70 -9.10 0.65
N SER A 444 -21.83 -8.94 1.97
CA SER A 444 -20.99 -9.64 2.96
C SER A 444 -21.22 -11.15 3.01
N ASP A 445 -22.41 -11.60 2.65
CA ASP A 445 -22.79 -13.01 2.76
C ASP A 445 -22.21 -13.84 1.62
N ARG A 446 -22.10 -13.21 0.45
CA ARG A 446 -21.57 -13.85 -0.77
C ARG A 446 -20.11 -13.44 -1.07
N ASP A 447 -19.58 -12.46 -0.36
CA ASP A 447 -18.28 -11.81 -0.61
C ASP A 447 -18.12 -11.33 -2.06
N ILE A 448 -19.16 -10.70 -2.61
CA ILE A 448 -19.19 -10.15 -3.97
C ILE A 448 -19.62 -8.68 -3.96
N HIS A 449 -19.27 -7.96 -5.02
CA HIS A 449 -19.75 -6.60 -5.26
C HIS A 449 -20.95 -6.64 -6.20
N ILE A 450 -22.00 -5.93 -5.85
CA ILE A 450 -23.23 -5.82 -6.64
C ILE A 450 -23.27 -4.45 -7.30
N PHE A 451 -23.43 -4.44 -8.62
CA PHE A 451 -23.67 -3.22 -9.41
C PHE A 451 -25.15 -2.86 -9.42
N ASN A 452 -25.47 -1.62 -9.09
CA ASN A 452 -26.83 -1.09 -9.11
C ASN A 452 -27.11 -0.33 -10.43
N ALA A 453 -27.58 -1.03 -11.43
CA ALA A 453 -27.85 -0.47 -12.75
C ALA A 453 -28.93 0.63 -12.75
N GLU A 454 -29.95 0.53 -11.88
CA GLU A 454 -31.03 1.53 -11.77
C GLU A 454 -30.50 2.85 -11.22
N ASN A 455 -29.77 2.81 -10.10
CA ASN A 455 -29.15 4.01 -9.55
C ASN A 455 -28.14 4.61 -10.52
N PHE A 456 -27.35 3.77 -11.20
CA PHE A 456 -26.41 4.25 -12.20
C PHE A 456 -27.11 4.98 -13.35
N LYS A 457 -28.28 4.51 -13.82
CA LYS A 457 -29.08 5.22 -14.84
C LYS A 457 -29.57 6.58 -14.34
N GLU A 458 -30.02 6.69 -13.08
CA GLU A 458 -30.41 7.98 -12.49
C GLU A 458 -29.22 8.94 -12.47
N ILE A 459 -28.07 8.47 -11.99
CA ILE A 459 -26.83 9.25 -11.92
C ILE A 459 -26.40 9.70 -13.31
N TYR A 460 -26.32 8.78 -14.26
CA TYR A 460 -25.89 8.99 -15.64
C TYR A 460 -26.72 10.04 -16.37
N ASN A 461 -28.02 10.14 -16.07
CA ASN A 461 -28.93 11.13 -16.65
C ASN A 461 -28.91 12.47 -15.90
N SER A 462 -28.28 12.57 -14.73
CA SER A 462 -28.23 13.81 -13.95
C SER A 462 -27.35 14.87 -14.61
N ASP A 463 -27.73 16.15 -14.43
CA ASP A 463 -26.95 17.27 -14.97
C ASP A 463 -25.55 17.36 -14.34
N LYS A 464 -25.45 17.11 -13.03
CA LYS A 464 -24.18 17.08 -12.31
C LYS A 464 -23.20 16.06 -12.87
N PHE A 465 -23.68 14.86 -13.23
CA PHE A 465 -22.81 13.84 -13.83
C PHE A 465 -22.38 14.26 -15.24
N LYS A 466 -23.31 14.84 -16.03
CA LYS A 466 -23.00 15.39 -17.35
C LYS A 466 -21.95 16.49 -17.31
N GLU A 467 -21.99 17.39 -16.31
CA GLU A 467 -20.97 18.45 -16.14
C GLU A 467 -19.56 17.89 -15.95
N VAL A 468 -19.41 16.82 -15.17
CA VAL A 468 -18.12 16.14 -15.02
C VAL A 468 -17.64 15.57 -16.35
N LEU A 469 -18.55 15.03 -17.15
CA LEU A 469 -18.25 14.43 -18.45
C LEU A 469 -17.89 15.44 -19.51
N TYR A 470 -18.62 16.56 -19.56
CA TYR A 470 -18.36 17.63 -20.53
C TYR A 470 -17.06 18.40 -20.28
N SER A 471 -16.38 18.15 -19.17
CA SER A 471 -15.05 18.72 -18.95
C SER A 471 -14.01 18.24 -19.96
N VAL A 472 -14.32 17.17 -20.72
CA VAL A 472 -13.55 16.68 -21.87
C VAL A 472 -14.43 16.80 -23.11
N ASP A 473 -14.27 17.86 -23.90
CA ASP A 473 -15.08 18.23 -25.09
C ASP A 473 -15.16 17.17 -26.20
N THR A 474 -14.54 16.02 -26.04
CA THR A 474 -14.27 15.07 -27.11
C THR A 474 -15.11 13.80 -27.07
N VAL A 475 -15.74 13.46 -25.92
CA VAL A 475 -16.47 12.20 -25.77
C VAL A 475 -17.93 12.47 -25.42
N LYS A 476 -18.82 12.02 -26.28
CA LYS A 476 -20.25 12.14 -26.03
C LYS A 476 -20.66 11.27 -24.85
N HIS A 477 -21.54 11.80 -24.04
CA HIS A 477 -22.00 11.15 -22.83
C HIS A 477 -22.63 9.76 -23.07
N TRP A 478 -23.28 9.51 -24.19
CA TRP A 478 -23.88 8.23 -24.55
C TRP A 478 -22.84 7.11 -24.83
N GLU A 479 -21.59 7.47 -25.10
CA GLU A 479 -20.50 6.49 -25.29
C GLU A 479 -19.92 5.93 -23.99
N LEU A 480 -20.29 6.49 -22.84
CA LEU A 480 -19.76 6.08 -21.53
C LEU A 480 -19.98 4.60 -21.19
N PRO A 481 -21.17 4.02 -21.38
CA PRO A 481 -21.36 2.60 -21.09
C PRO A 481 -20.42 1.73 -21.94
N SER A 482 -20.16 2.11 -23.19
CA SER A 482 -19.21 1.39 -24.06
C SER A 482 -17.76 1.53 -23.57
N GLU A 483 -17.38 2.70 -23.06
CA GLU A 483 -16.07 2.91 -22.45
C GLU A 483 -15.89 2.05 -21.20
N MET A 484 -16.89 2.02 -20.32
CA MET A 484 -16.88 1.21 -19.11
C MET A 484 -16.77 -0.29 -19.44
N GLU A 485 -17.51 -0.77 -20.44
CA GLU A 485 -17.42 -2.16 -20.92
C GLU A 485 -16.00 -2.49 -21.39
N VAL A 486 -15.37 -1.61 -22.18
CA VAL A 486 -13.99 -1.82 -22.66
C VAL A 486 -13.01 -1.84 -21.49
N TYR A 487 -13.12 -0.90 -20.56
CA TYR A 487 -12.22 -0.86 -19.40
C TYR A 487 -12.39 -2.08 -18.49
N GLU A 488 -13.63 -2.54 -18.28
CA GLU A 488 -13.87 -3.76 -17.50
C GLU A 488 -13.22 -4.98 -18.16
N LYS A 489 -13.37 -5.16 -19.44
CA LYS A 489 -12.75 -6.26 -20.19
C LYS A 489 -11.22 -6.18 -20.19
N LEU A 490 -10.64 -4.98 -20.21
CA LEU A 490 -9.20 -4.80 -20.06
C LEU A 490 -8.73 -5.16 -18.64
N TRP A 491 -9.47 -4.79 -17.58
CA TRP A 491 -9.16 -5.20 -16.22
C TRP A 491 -9.24 -6.71 -16.04
N LEU A 492 -10.23 -7.37 -16.64
CA LEU A 492 -10.34 -8.82 -16.65
C LEU A 492 -9.17 -9.48 -17.39
N SER A 493 -8.71 -8.90 -18.49
CA SER A 493 -7.54 -9.40 -19.23
C SER A 493 -6.25 -9.25 -18.42
N LEU A 494 -6.08 -8.15 -17.68
CA LEU A 494 -4.95 -7.96 -16.76
C LEU A 494 -4.98 -8.96 -15.60
N LEU A 495 -6.17 -9.21 -15.03
CA LEU A 495 -6.35 -10.25 -14.00
C LEU A 495 -5.98 -11.64 -14.53
N ASN A 496 -6.38 -11.96 -15.78
CA ASN A 496 -6.00 -13.22 -16.41
C ASN A 496 -4.48 -13.35 -16.54
N CYS A 497 -3.77 -12.27 -16.87
CA CYS A 497 -2.30 -12.28 -16.90
C CYS A 497 -1.71 -12.62 -15.52
N ILE A 498 -2.24 -12.04 -14.43
CA ILE A 498 -1.80 -12.38 -13.07
C ILE A 498 -2.04 -13.87 -12.77
N ASN A 499 -3.19 -14.42 -13.16
CA ASN A 499 -3.48 -15.84 -12.97
C ASN A 499 -2.48 -16.73 -13.75
N ILE A 500 -2.14 -16.35 -14.99
CA ILE A 500 -1.10 -17.04 -15.77
C ILE A 500 0.26 -16.93 -15.08
N TYR A 501 0.65 -15.74 -14.59
CA TYR A 501 1.89 -15.59 -13.83
C TYR A 501 1.94 -16.47 -12.57
N LYS A 502 0.81 -16.66 -11.86
CA LYS A 502 0.70 -17.60 -10.73
C LYS A 502 0.90 -19.05 -11.19
N GLU A 503 0.20 -19.46 -12.23
CA GLU A 503 0.27 -20.83 -12.77
C GLU A 503 1.70 -21.20 -13.16
N PHE A 504 2.45 -20.27 -13.76
CA PHE A 504 3.83 -20.49 -14.17
C PHE A 504 4.89 -20.14 -13.11
N GLY A 505 4.49 -19.80 -11.89
CA GLY A 505 5.40 -19.52 -10.76
C GLY A 505 6.18 -18.21 -10.87
N ILE A 506 5.70 -17.26 -11.69
CA ILE A 506 6.34 -15.94 -11.89
C ILE A 506 5.70 -14.86 -11.00
N PHE A 507 4.57 -15.15 -10.38
CA PHE A 507 3.82 -14.16 -9.58
C PHE A 507 4.65 -13.52 -8.46
N GLU A 508 5.55 -14.26 -7.82
CA GLU A 508 6.43 -13.70 -6.79
C GLU A 508 7.39 -12.63 -7.33
N HIS A 509 7.80 -12.73 -8.60
CA HIS A 509 8.63 -11.70 -9.23
C HIS A 509 7.84 -10.41 -9.46
N ILE A 510 6.54 -10.52 -9.80
CA ILE A 510 5.63 -9.36 -9.84
C ILE A 510 5.47 -8.78 -8.45
N ALA A 511 5.15 -9.64 -7.48
CA ALA A 511 4.91 -9.25 -6.11
C ALA A 511 6.14 -8.64 -5.42
N LYS A 512 7.36 -8.94 -5.86
CA LYS A 512 8.62 -8.32 -5.39
C LYS A 512 9.06 -7.10 -6.22
N GLY A 513 8.23 -6.61 -7.15
CA GLY A 513 8.54 -5.45 -8.00
C GLY A 513 9.57 -5.70 -9.09
N ASN A 514 9.96 -6.95 -9.34
CA ASN A 514 10.88 -7.30 -10.42
C ASN A 514 10.22 -7.18 -11.80
N ILE A 515 8.89 -7.21 -11.86
CA ILE A 515 8.09 -7.02 -13.08
C ILE A 515 7.20 -5.81 -12.87
N PRO A 516 7.31 -4.74 -13.67
CA PRO A 516 6.59 -3.49 -13.48
C PRO A 516 5.12 -3.56 -13.98
N HIS A 517 4.31 -4.46 -13.40
CA HIS A 517 2.91 -4.64 -13.79
C HIS A 517 2.05 -3.40 -13.53
N PHE A 518 2.33 -2.71 -12.42
CA PHE A 518 1.69 -1.43 -12.09
C PHE A 518 1.93 -0.37 -13.18
N GLN A 519 3.15 -0.28 -13.71
CA GLN A 519 3.49 0.64 -14.78
C GLN A 519 2.76 0.29 -16.09
N LEU A 520 2.61 -1.00 -16.41
CA LEU A 520 1.84 -1.48 -17.55
C LEU A 520 0.38 -0.98 -17.49
N GLU A 521 -0.25 -1.03 -16.32
CA GLU A 521 -1.63 -0.56 -16.16
C GLU A 521 -1.77 0.95 -16.44
N ILE A 522 -0.83 1.75 -15.92
CA ILE A 522 -0.82 3.21 -16.13
C ILE A 522 -0.72 3.53 -17.62
N GLU A 523 0.23 2.92 -18.29
CA GLU A 523 0.48 3.12 -19.72
C GLU A 523 -0.66 2.63 -20.59
N LEU A 524 -1.23 1.46 -20.27
CA LEU A 524 -2.36 0.87 -21.00
C LEU A 524 -3.54 1.81 -21.03
N PHE A 525 -4.04 2.22 -19.86
CA PHE A 525 -5.23 3.05 -19.79
C PHE A 525 -4.99 4.45 -20.33
N SER A 526 -3.74 4.97 -20.28
CA SER A 526 -3.39 6.20 -20.95
C SER A 526 -3.50 6.08 -22.47
N ASP A 527 -2.84 5.09 -23.05
CA ASP A 527 -2.81 4.89 -24.49
C ASP A 527 -4.22 4.64 -25.08
N ILE A 528 -5.06 3.90 -24.36
CA ILE A 528 -6.45 3.65 -24.77
C ILE A 528 -7.27 4.92 -24.76
N PHE A 529 -7.13 5.76 -23.72
CA PHE A 529 -7.83 7.03 -23.64
C PHE A 529 -7.38 8.00 -24.74
N ASP A 530 -6.07 8.12 -24.97
CA ASP A 530 -5.52 8.98 -26.03
C ASP A 530 -6.00 8.51 -27.41
N ALA A 531 -5.99 7.21 -27.68
CA ALA A 531 -6.52 6.64 -28.91
C ALA A 531 -8.03 6.93 -29.08
N GLN A 532 -8.81 6.86 -28.00
CA GLN A 532 -10.24 7.21 -28.00
C GLN A 532 -10.45 8.68 -28.39
N VAL A 533 -9.70 9.58 -27.74
CA VAL A 533 -9.75 11.03 -28.01
C VAL A 533 -9.40 11.32 -29.47
N ASP A 534 -8.36 10.70 -29.99
CA ASP A 534 -7.91 10.89 -31.38
C ASP A 534 -8.93 10.35 -32.40
N MET A 535 -9.50 9.18 -32.15
CA MET A 535 -10.57 8.64 -33.00
C MET A 535 -11.76 9.60 -33.04
N TYR A 536 -12.18 10.11 -31.88
CA TYR A 536 -13.31 11.04 -31.81
C TYR A 536 -13.00 12.38 -32.52
N ARG A 537 -11.80 12.93 -32.33
CA ARG A 537 -11.35 14.17 -33.00
C ARG A 537 -11.38 14.02 -34.52
N ASN A 538 -10.89 12.89 -35.03
CA ASN A 538 -10.74 12.65 -36.47
C ASN A 538 -12.03 12.17 -37.16
N LYS A 539 -12.79 11.26 -36.52
CA LYS A 539 -13.92 10.55 -37.12
C LYS A 539 -15.26 10.93 -36.49
N LYS A 540 -15.30 11.72 -35.42
CA LYS A 540 -16.48 12.04 -34.60
C LYS A 540 -17.20 10.81 -34.02
N THR A 541 -16.53 9.67 -33.98
CA THR A 541 -17.01 8.41 -33.41
C THR A 541 -15.85 7.60 -32.89
N THR A 542 -16.09 6.69 -31.96
CA THR A 542 -15.12 5.81 -31.36
C THR A 542 -15.35 4.37 -31.81
N ASP A 543 -14.29 3.71 -32.24
CA ASP A 543 -14.32 2.27 -32.53
C ASP A 543 -13.93 1.47 -31.27
N TRP A 544 -14.92 1.12 -30.48
CA TRP A 544 -14.74 0.42 -29.21
C TRP A 544 -14.14 -0.97 -29.36
N LYS A 545 -14.44 -1.68 -30.48
CA LYS A 545 -13.84 -2.99 -30.77
C LYS A 545 -12.35 -2.87 -31.05
N LEU A 546 -11.96 -1.84 -31.81
CA LEU A 546 -10.57 -1.58 -32.11
C LEU A 546 -9.81 -1.20 -30.84
N LEU A 547 -10.38 -0.36 -29.95
CA LEU A 547 -9.76 0.03 -28.67
C LEU A 547 -9.53 -1.18 -27.78
N LEU A 548 -10.52 -2.06 -27.64
CA LEU A 548 -10.38 -3.30 -26.88
C LEU A 548 -9.27 -4.19 -27.45
N ALA A 549 -9.24 -4.37 -28.78
CA ALA A 549 -8.22 -5.16 -29.45
C ALA A 549 -6.80 -4.60 -29.26
N LEU A 550 -6.62 -3.28 -29.33
CA LEU A 550 -5.35 -2.60 -29.07
C LEU A 550 -4.88 -2.82 -27.63
N GLY A 551 -5.81 -2.65 -26.67
CA GLY A 551 -5.50 -2.86 -25.25
C GLY A 551 -5.10 -4.30 -24.96
N LYS A 552 -5.86 -5.29 -25.42
CA LYS A 552 -5.53 -6.72 -25.27
C LYS A 552 -4.19 -7.06 -25.91
N ARG A 553 -3.91 -6.54 -27.11
CA ARG A 553 -2.62 -6.73 -27.77
C ARG A 553 -1.46 -6.23 -26.92
N LYS A 554 -1.58 -5.04 -26.29
CA LYS A 554 -0.54 -4.49 -25.40
C LYS A 554 -0.34 -5.40 -24.18
N ILE A 555 -1.43 -5.80 -23.51
CA ILE A 555 -1.41 -6.68 -22.34
C ILE A 555 -0.71 -8.00 -22.66
N TYR A 556 -1.16 -8.69 -23.72
CA TYR A 556 -0.66 -10.03 -24.04
C TYR A 556 0.76 -10.00 -24.62
N SER A 557 1.14 -8.95 -25.35
CA SER A 557 2.52 -8.78 -25.79
C SER A 557 3.47 -8.61 -24.61
N ASN A 558 3.08 -7.84 -23.58
CA ASN A 558 3.86 -7.71 -22.36
C ASN A 558 3.98 -9.05 -21.62
N LEU A 559 2.86 -9.77 -21.42
CA LEU A 559 2.84 -11.09 -20.80
C LEU A 559 3.79 -12.06 -21.52
N ILE A 560 3.69 -12.18 -22.85
CA ILE A 560 4.53 -13.09 -23.65
C ILE A 560 6.02 -12.71 -23.53
N ASN A 561 6.36 -11.42 -23.56
CA ASN A 561 7.74 -10.98 -23.40
C ASN A 561 8.30 -11.33 -22.01
N THR A 562 7.51 -11.14 -20.97
CA THR A 562 7.86 -11.52 -19.59
C THR A 562 8.07 -13.04 -19.48
N ILE A 563 7.18 -13.85 -20.07
CA ILE A 563 7.32 -15.30 -20.08
C ILE A 563 8.57 -15.74 -20.84
N LYS A 564 8.91 -15.10 -21.98
CA LYS A 564 10.14 -15.37 -22.72
C LYS A 564 11.39 -15.12 -21.88
N GLU A 565 11.36 -14.12 -21.03
CA GLU A 565 12.49 -13.77 -20.16
C GLU A 565 12.66 -14.76 -19.00
N TYR A 566 11.57 -15.13 -18.31
CA TYR A 566 11.61 -15.91 -17.06
C TYR A 566 11.35 -17.41 -17.25
N LYS A 567 10.57 -17.80 -18.27
CA LYS A 567 10.15 -19.18 -18.56
C LYS A 567 10.03 -19.43 -20.08
N PRO A 568 11.13 -19.36 -20.85
CA PRO A 568 11.09 -19.38 -22.31
C PRO A 568 10.39 -20.63 -22.90
N ASP A 569 10.53 -21.80 -22.24
CA ASP A 569 9.92 -23.05 -22.69
C ASP A 569 8.38 -23.07 -22.52
N SER A 570 7.79 -22.12 -21.84
CA SER A 570 6.35 -22.08 -21.55
C SER A 570 5.58 -21.15 -22.50
N VAL A 571 6.21 -20.52 -23.46
CA VAL A 571 5.60 -19.51 -24.33
C VAL A 571 4.40 -20.04 -25.12
N GLU A 572 4.50 -21.25 -25.69
CA GLU A 572 3.42 -21.87 -26.47
C GLU A 572 2.19 -22.18 -25.60
N ASP A 573 2.43 -22.66 -24.37
CA ASP A 573 1.35 -22.92 -23.40
C ASP A 573 0.65 -21.64 -23.00
N VAL A 574 1.38 -20.54 -22.78
CA VAL A 574 0.80 -19.23 -22.45
C VAL A 574 -0.05 -18.70 -23.61
N ILE A 575 0.42 -18.81 -24.86
CA ILE A 575 -0.36 -18.41 -26.04
C ILE A 575 -1.68 -19.19 -26.12
N ARG A 576 -1.63 -20.51 -25.85
CA ARG A 576 -2.84 -21.33 -25.79
C ARG A 576 -3.80 -20.87 -24.69
N ARG A 577 -3.30 -20.57 -23.48
CA ARG A 577 -4.11 -20.06 -22.36
C ARG A 577 -4.79 -18.73 -22.68
N ILE A 578 -4.08 -17.81 -23.35
CA ILE A 578 -4.66 -16.55 -23.82
C ILE A 578 -5.82 -16.82 -24.79
N ALA A 579 -5.63 -17.73 -25.77
CA ALA A 579 -6.66 -18.06 -26.74
C ALA A 579 -7.89 -18.71 -26.10
N GLU A 580 -7.71 -19.62 -25.15
CA GLU A 580 -8.79 -20.25 -24.37
C GLU A 580 -9.58 -19.21 -23.56
N TYR A 581 -8.89 -18.23 -22.96
CA TYR A 581 -9.54 -17.17 -22.22
C TYR A 581 -10.37 -16.25 -23.12
N ASP A 582 -9.81 -15.80 -24.25
CA ASP A 582 -10.51 -14.92 -25.19
C ASP A 582 -11.76 -15.58 -25.81
N GLN A 583 -11.80 -16.92 -25.90
CA GLN A 583 -12.99 -17.66 -26.32
C GLN A 583 -14.07 -17.74 -25.24
N LYS A 584 -13.71 -17.60 -23.96
CA LYS A 584 -14.60 -17.73 -22.79
C LYS A 584 -14.74 -16.42 -22.01
N GLU A 585 -14.42 -15.30 -22.63
CA GLU A 585 -14.43 -14.01 -21.94
C GLU A 585 -15.80 -13.76 -21.30
N PRO A 586 -15.85 -13.42 -20.00
CA PRO A 586 -17.09 -13.13 -19.31
C PRO A 586 -17.77 -11.88 -19.88
N GLU A 587 -19.08 -11.85 -19.84
CA GLU A 587 -19.85 -10.67 -20.19
C GLU A 587 -19.59 -9.54 -19.20
N SER A 588 -19.59 -8.30 -19.70
CA SER A 588 -19.44 -7.10 -18.89
C SER A 588 -20.75 -6.80 -18.15
N GLU A 589 -20.65 -6.40 -16.88
CA GLU A 589 -21.80 -5.90 -16.10
C GLU A 589 -22.45 -4.66 -16.74
N PHE A 590 -21.71 -3.92 -17.56
CA PHE A 590 -22.22 -2.76 -18.30
C PHE A 590 -22.85 -3.09 -19.64
N HIS A 591 -22.83 -4.34 -20.08
CA HIS A 591 -23.29 -4.75 -21.41
C HIS A 591 -24.75 -4.35 -21.69
N GLU A 592 -25.65 -4.57 -20.74
CA GLU A 592 -27.05 -4.15 -20.88
C GLU A 592 -27.20 -2.63 -21.06
N LEU A 593 -26.43 -1.84 -20.32
CA LEU A 593 -26.42 -0.38 -20.45
C LEU A 593 -25.90 0.08 -21.80
N VAL A 594 -24.96 -0.66 -22.41
CA VAL A 594 -24.48 -0.39 -23.77
C VAL A 594 -25.58 -0.61 -24.79
N ILE A 595 -26.36 -1.70 -24.66
CA ILE A 595 -27.47 -2.01 -25.54
C ILE A 595 -28.54 -0.92 -25.43
N GLU A 596 -28.94 -0.54 -24.23
CA GLU A 596 -29.95 0.50 -24.01
C GLU A 596 -29.50 1.87 -24.54
N ALA A 597 -28.26 2.26 -24.28
CA ALA A 597 -27.72 3.52 -24.77
C ALA A 597 -27.71 3.60 -26.30
N ARG A 598 -27.45 2.47 -26.99
CA ARG A 598 -27.48 2.38 -28.45
C ARG A 598 -28.89 2.40 -29.02
N GLN A 599 -29.90 1.92 -28.28
CA GLN A 599 -31.30 1.95 -28.70
C GLN A 599 -31.95 3.32 -28.53
N ALA A 600 -31.39 4.15 -27.60
CA ALA A 600 -31.88 5.48 -27.31
C ALA A 600 -31.36 6.56 -28.28
N VAL A 601 -30.43 6.21 -29.16
CA VAL A 601 -29.86 7.06 -30.23
C VAL A 601 -30.47 6.67 -31.58
#